data_6025ba65a51462649ecbe9652e4b4d16
#
_entry.id   6025ba65a51462649ecbe9652e4b4d16
#
_cell.length_a   1.000
_cell.length_b   1.000
_cell.length_c   1.000
_cell.angle_alpha   90.00
_cell.angle_beta   90.00
_cell.angle_gamma   90.00
#
_symmetry.space_group_name_H-M   'P 1'
#
loop_
_entity.id
_entity.type
_entity.pdbx_description
1 polymer ?
#
loop_
_entity_poly.entity_id
_entity_poly.type
_entity_poly.pdbx_seq_one_letter_code
_entity_poly.pdbx_strand_id
1 'polypeptide(L)'
;MSDPLKIYKSLADETRLRLIRLLSRGPLNVNEIINIMQMGQSRVSRHLKILTEAGLVSARREGTWIYYEEHHNGDSLIADTLAHLDAHERELRFFAEDMRGLEGSIESRKERTKAYFDGLRDPHAFLQHPSLNGEDYRRVASSLVPDRCGKLLDMGTGSGLLLPLLLEKADDLIAVDASVTMLELARKTA
;
A
#
# COMPACT_ATOMS: atom_id res chain seq x y z
N MET A 1 0.10 13.92 -24.27
CA MET A 1 -1.35 13.79 -24.49
C MET A 1 -1.63 12.35 -24.88
N SER A 2 -2.50 11.72 -24.14
CA SER A 2 -2.90 10.33 -24.41
C SER A 2 -3.79 10.27 -25.65
N ASP A 3 -3.74 9.16 -26.39
CA ASP A 3 -4.64 8.90 -27.52
C ASP A 3 -6.01 8.46 -26.97
N PRO A 4 -7.07 9.27 -27.16
CA PRO A 4 -8.42 8.94 -26.67
C PRO A 4 -8.93 7.59 -27.16
N LEU A 5 -8.65 7.27 -28.42
CA LEU A 5 -9.08 6.00 -29.01
C LEU A 5 -8.43 4.80 -28.33
N LYS A 6 -7.16 4.94 -27.96
CA LYS A 6 -6.41 3.90 -27.24
C LYS A 6 -6.98 3.68 -25.83
N ILE A 7 -7.31 4.77 -25.11
CA ILE A 7 -7.92 4.71 -23.77
C ILE A 7 -9.27 3.96 -23.86
N TYR A 8 -10.21 4.43 -24.69
CA TYR A 8 -11.53 3.80 -24.77
C TYR A 8 -11.48 2.37 -25.27
N LYS A 9 -10.63 2.04 -26.25
CA LYS A 9 -10.41 0.65 -26.66
C LYS A 9 -9.84 -0.23 -25.56
N SER A 10 -8.97 0.31 -24.72
CA SER A 10 -8.41 -0.43 -23.60
C SER A 10 -9.43 -0.71 -22.49
N LEU A 11 -10.44 0.14 -22.33
CA LEU A 11 -11.51 -0.03 -21.35
C LEU A 11 -12.72 -0.85 -21.89
N ALA A 12 -12.84 -1.05 -23.19
CA ALA A 12 -13.92 -1.80 -23.81
C ALA A 12 -13.79 -3.33 -23.60
N ASP A 13 -13.65 -3.76 -22.35
CA ASP A 13 -13.55 -5.16 -21.94
C ASP A 13 -13.87 -5.30 -20.44
N GLU A 14 -14.75 -6.18 -20.07
CA GLU A 14 -15.24 -6.38 -18.71
C GLU A 14 -14.10 -6.67 -17.72
N THR A 15 -13.14 -7.52 -18.10
CA THR A 15 -11.99 -7.86 -17.24
C THR A 15 -11.13 -6.63 -16.93
N ARG A 16 -10.93 -5.76 -17.92
CA ARG A 16 -10.12 -4.56 -17.74
C ARG A 16 -10.83 -3.51 -16.90
N LEU A 17 -12.15 -3.37 -17.03
CA LEU A 17 -12.95 -2.52 -16.12
C LEU A 17 -12.85 -3.00 -14.68
N ARG A 18 -12.98 -4.31 -14.43
CA ARG A 18 -12.79 -4.92 -13.11
C ARG A 18 -11.39 -4.66 -12.54
N LEU A 19 -10.35 -4.81 -13.36
CA LEU A 19 -8.96 -4.54 -12.96
C LEU A 19 -8.77 -3.07 -12.53
N ILE A 20 -9.24 -2.12 -13.32
CA ILE A 20 -9.17 -0.70 -12.98
C ILE A 20 -9.88 -0.45 -11.64
N ARG A 21 -11.07 -1.01 -11.43
CA ARG A 21 -11.82 -0.84 -10.18
C ARG A 21 -11.08 -1.39 -8.95
N LEU A 22 -10.43 -2.53 -9.10
CA LEU A 22 -9.60 -3.08 -8.03
C LEU A 22 -8.39 -2.19 -7.73
N LEU A 23 -7.71 -1.74 -8.78
CA LEU A 23 -6.47 -0.96 -8.68
C LEU A 23 -6.68 0.49 -8.23
N SER A 24 -7.90 1.04 -8.38
CA SER A 24 -8.25 2.35 -7.81
C SER A 24 -8.37 2.33 -6.27
N ARG A 25 -8.54 1.15 -5.68
CA ARG A 25 -8.60 0.98 -4.22
C ARG A 25 -7.21 0.85 -3.57
N GLY A 26 -6.18 0.73 -4.39
CA GLY A 26 -4.79 0.66 -3.95
C GLY A 26 -3.96 -0.37 -4.72
N PRO A 27 -2.66 -0.40 -4.49
CA PRO A 27 -1.76 -1.27 -5.21
C PRO A 27 -1.98 -2.75 -4.87
N LEU A 28 -2.04 -3.59 -5.92
CA LEU A 28 -2.16 -5.04 -5.84
C LEU A 28 -1.06 -5.72 -6.67
N ASN A 29 -0.53 -6.83 -6.17
CA ASN A 29 0.34 -7.69 -6.97
C ASN A 29 -0.47 -8.70 -7.80
N VAL A 30 0.20 -9.33 -8.78
CA VAL A 30 -0.48 -10.26 -9.72
C VAL A 30 -1.16 -11.42 -9.00
N ASN A 31 -0.56 -11.95 -7.93
CA ASN A 31 -1.16 -13.08 -7.20
C ASN A 31 -2.43 -12.68 -6.45
N GLU A 32 -2.45 -11.48 -5.87
CA GLU A 32 -3.65 -10.93 -5.24
C GLU A 32 -4.77 -10.74 -6.27
N ILE A 33 -4.46 -10.17 -7.43
CA ILE A 33 -5.43 -9.99 -8.53
C ILE A 33 -5.98 -11.34 -9.01
N ILE A 34 -5.12 -12.34 -9.19
CA ILE A 34 -5.51 -13.72 -9.58
C ILE A 34 -6.51 -14.29 -8.57
N ASN A 35 -6.20 -14.16 -7.28
CA ASN A 35 -7.03 -14.66 -6.20
C ASN A 35 -8.38 -13.93 -6.08
N ILE A 36 -8.38 -12.61 -6.25
CA ILE A 36 -9.61 -11.80 -6.21
C ILE A 36 -10.52 -12.13 -7.41
N MET A 37 -9.95 -12.11 -8.61
CA MET A 37 -10.72 -12.26 -9.84
C MET A 37 -10.98 -13.72 -10.23
N GLN A 38 -10.35 -14.69 -9.55
CA GLN A 38 -10.41 -16.13 -9.87
C GLN A 38 -10.05 -16.41 -11.34
N MET A 39 -8.97 -15.77 -11.82
CA MET A 39 -8.52 -15.85 -13.21
C MET A 39 -7.07 -16.36 -13.29
N GLY A 40 -6.73 -17.01 -14.41
CA GLY A 40 -5.36 -17.49 -14.64
C GLY A 40 -4.35 -16.36 -14.88
N GLN A 41 -3.11 -16.55 -14.41
CA GLN A 41 -2.02 -15.57 -14.46
C GLN A 41 -1.79 -14.97 -15.86
N SER A 42 -1.73 -15.81 -16.88
CA SER A 42 -1.47 -15.37 -18.26
C SER A 42 -2.53 -14.38 -18.76
N ARG A 43 -3.80 -14.62 -18.38
CA ARG A 43 -4.92 -13.75 -18.75
C ARG A 43 -4.85 -12.43 -18.01
N VAL A 44 -4.63 -12.46 -16.69
CA VAL A 44 -4.45 -11.24 -15.88
C VAL A 44 -3.29 -10.40 -16.40
N SER A 45 -2.12 -11.01 -16.61
CA SER A 45 -0.92 -10.30 -17.09
C SER A 45 -1.13 -9.65 -18.46
N ARG A 46 -1.88 -10.30 -19.36
CA ARG A 46 -2.22 -9.74 -20.67
C ARG A 46 -3.09 -8.48 -20.55
N HIS A 47 -4.11 -8.52 -19.70
CA HIS A 47 -4.99 -7.36 -19.49
C HIS A 47 -4.26 -6.21 -18.78
N LEU A 48 -3.42 -6.50 -17.77
CA LEU A 48 -2.58 -5.51 -17.10
C LEU A 48 -1.63 -4.83 -18.10
N LYS A 49 -1.01 -5.59 -19.01
CA LYS A 49 -0.16 -5.03 -20.06
C LYS A 49 -0.90 -4.02 -20.94
N ILE A 50 -2.11 -4.35 -21.40
CA ILE A 50 -2.94 -3.46 -22.22
C ILE A 50 -3.25 -2.16 -21.47
N LEU A 51 -3.62 -2.24 -20.18
CA LEU A 51 -3.91 -1.08 -19.34
C LEU A 51 -2.66 -0.21 -19.09
N THR A 52 -1.52 -0.85 -18.86
CA THR A 52 -0.23 -0.15 -18.68
C THR A 52 0.19 0.57 -19.97
N GLU A 53 0.07 -0.07 -21.13
CA GLU A 53 0.36 0.53 -22.42
C GLU A 53 -0.58 1.70 -22.77
N ALA A 54 -1.79 1.70 -22.22
CA ALA A 54 -2.75 2.81 -22.36
C ALA A 54 -2.52 3.95 -21.34
N GLY A 55 -1.62 3.77 -20.37
CA GLY A 55 -1.34 4.77 -19.33
C GLY A 55 -2.36 4.80 -18.18
N LEU A 56 -3.26 3.81 -18.11
CA LEU A 56 -4.31 3.71 -17.09
C LEU A 56 -3.83 3.02 -15.80
N VAL A 57 -2.74 2.27 -15.91
CA VAL A 57 -2.13 1.51 -14.80
C VAL A 57 -0.63 1.71 -14.84
N SER A 58 -0.02 1.92 -13.68
CA SER A 58 1.42 1.86 -13.49
C SER A 58 1.83 0.55 -12.81
N ALA A 59 3.09 0.15 -13.02
CA ALA A 59 3.69 -1.01 -12.41
C ALA A 59 4.93 -0.59 -11.63
N ARG A 60 5.02 -0.94 -10.34
CA ARG A 60 6.14 -0.65 -9.46
C ARG A 60 6.72 -1.92 -8.89
N ARG A 61 8.03 -2.07 -8.97
CA ARG A 61 8.72 -3.23 -8.38
C ARG A 61 9.13 -2.93 -6.93
N GLU A 62 8.73 -3.82 -6.02
CA GLU A 62 9.14 -3.82 -4.63
C GLU A 62 9.76 -5.20 -4.27
N GLY A 63 11.06 -5.24 -4.17
CA GLY A 63 11.78 -6.50 -3.98
C GLY A 63 11.53 -7.50 -5.11
N THR A 64 10.94 -8.63 -4.78
CA THR A 64 10.55 -9.69 -5.73
C THR A 64 9.15 -9.51 -6.32
N TRP A 65 8.35 -8.58 -5.80
CA TRP A 65 6.97 -8.36 -6.19
C TRP A 65 6.84 -7.21 -7.18
N ILE A 66 5.86 -7.32 -8.09
CA ILE A 66 5.41 -6.23 -8.96
C ILE A 66 4.01 -5.87 -8.52
N TYR A 67 3.84 -4.63 -8.06
CA TYR A 67 2.56 -4.04 -7.72
C TYR A 67 2.05 -3.19 -8.87
N TYR A 68 0.77 -3.27 -9.10
CA TYR A 68 0.04 -2.47 -10.09
C TYR A 68 -0.91 -1.54 -9.35
N GLU A 69 -1.07 -0.34 -9.86
CA GLU A 69 -1.97 0.68 -9.31
C GLU A 69 -2.56 1.53 -10.43
N GLU A 70 -3.71 2.13 -10.19
CA GLU A 70 -4.31 3.10 -11.09
C GLU A 70 -3.37 4.28 -11.31
N HIS A 71 -3.32 4.77 -12.55
CA HIS A 71 -2.43 5.85 -12.93
C HIS A 71 -3.10 6.77 -13.95
N HIS A 72 -3.05 8.08 -13.71
CA HIS A 72 -3.61 9.08 -14.63
C HIS A 72 -2.58 10.11 -15.12
N ASN A 73 -1.35 10.04 -14.64
CA ASN A 73 -0.19 10.81 -15.12
C ASN A 73 -0.50 12.32 -15.40
N GLY A 74 -1.44 12.91 -14.63
CA GLY A 74 -1.91 14.28 -14.86
C GLY A 74 -2.73 14.50 -16.15
N ASP A 75 -3.10 13.43 -16.86
CA ASP A 75 -3.95 13.51 -18.06
C ASP A 75 -5.41 13.64 -17.68
N SER A 76 -6.03 14.77 -18.02
CA SER A 76 -7.42 15.06 -17.64
C SER A 76 -8.41 14.06 -18.24
N LEU A 77 -8.19 13.58 -19.48
CA LEU A 77 -9.06 12.62 -20.13
C LEU A 77 -9.07 11.28 -19.35
N ILE A 78 -7.90 10.84 -18.90
CA ILE A 78 -7.81 9.62 -18.07
C ILE A 78 -8.53 9.87 -16.74
N ALA A 79 -8.26 10.98 -16.05
CA ALA A 79 -8.89 11.32 -14.78
C ALA A 79 -10.42 11.37 -14.90
N ASP A 80 -10.95 12.05 -15.92
CA ASP A 80 -12.40 12.17 -16.16
C ASP A 80 -13.03 10.79 -16.46
N THR A 81 -12.33 9.96 -17.26
CA THR A 81 -12.79 8.60 -17.60
C THR A 81 -12.85 7.71 -16.37
N LEU A 82 -11.84 7.77 -15.51
CA LEU A 82 -11.78 6.99 -14.28
C LEU A 82 -12.83 7.46 -13.27
N ALA A 83 -13.03 8.77 -13.12
CA ALA A 83 -14.09 9.32 -12.27
C ALA A 83 -15.50 8.90 -12.74
N HIS A 84 -15.72 8.83 -14.06
CA HIS A 84 -16.97 8.31 -14.60
C HIS A 84 -17.19 6.83 -14.28
N LEU A 85 -16.15 6.02 -14.38
CA LEU A 85 -16.22 4.61 -13.98
C LEU A 85 -16.50 4.45 -12.48
N ASP A 86 -15.94 5.31 -11.63
CA ASP A 86 -16.21 5.33 -10.19
C ASP A 86 -17.68 5.56 -9.88
N ALA A 87 -18.29 6.52 -10.56
CA ALA A 87 -19.70 6.84 -10.36
C ALA A 87 -20.66 5.69 -10.71
N HIS A 88 -20.23 4.77 -11.60
CA HIS A 88 -21.03 3.65 -12.12
C HIS A 88 -20.50 2.27 -11.72
N GLU A 89 -19.57 2.19 -10.76
CA GLU A 89 -18.88 0.95 -10.39
C GLU A 89 -19.80 -0.19 -9.96
N ARG A 90 -20.93 0.16 -9.29
CA ARG A 90 -21.90 -0.83 -8.79
C ARG A 90 -22.70 -1.52 -9.89
N GLU A 91 -22.71 -0.95 -11.08
CA GLU A 91 -23.36 -1.51 -12.27
C GLU A 91 -22.48 -2.55 -12.96
N LEU A 92 -21.17 -2.60 -12.61
CA LEU A 92 -20.26 -3.59 -13.16
C LEU A 92 -20.58 -4.97 -12.62
N ARG A 93 -20.64 -5.94 -13.53
CA ARG A 93 -20.74 -7.34 -13.18
C ARG A 93 -19.58 -7.75 -12.25
N PHE A 94 -19.83 -8.62 -11.30
CA PHE A 94 -18.87 -9.09 -10.29
C PHE A 94 -18.35 -8.02 -9.32
N PHE A 95 -18.92 -6.82 -9.29
CA PHE A 95 -18.45 -5.77 -8.38
C PHE A 95 -18.44 -6.24 -6.92
N ALA A 96 -19.55 -6.82 -6.45
CA ALA A 96 -19.66 -7.27 -5.05
C ALA A 96 -18.69 -8.42 -4.71
N GLU A 97 -18.47 -9.35 -5.64
CA GLU A 97 -17.51 -10.44 -5.51
C GLU A 97 -16.07 -9.92 -5.45
N ASP A 98 -15.72 -8.99 -6.35
CA ASP A 98 -14.41 -8.39 -6.42
C ASP A 98 -14.09 -7.60 -5.16
N MET A 99 -15.05 -6.84 -4.63
CA MET A 99 -14.84 -6.07 -3.38
C MET A 99 -14.67 -7.00 -2.17
N ARG A 100 -15.43 -8.08 -2.05
CA ARG A 100 -15.21 -9.08 -0.98
C ARG A 100 -13.84 -9.74 -1.11
N GLY A 101 -13.42 -10.09 -2.32
CA GLY A 101 -12.09 -10.65 -2.58
C GLY A 101 -10.96 -9.68 -2.20
N LEU A 102 -11.15 -8.40 -2.49
CA LEU A 102 -10.21 -7.33 -2.12
C LEU A 102 -10.09 -7.18 -0.60
N GLU A 103 -11.22 -7.11 0.11
CA GLU A 103 -11.25 -7.05 1.58
C GLU A 103 -10.52 -8.24 2.21
N GLY A 104 -10.79 -9.46 1.73
CA GLY A 104 -10.09 -10.67 2.17
C GLY A 104 -8.59 -10.64 1.88
N SER A 105 -8.18 -10.08 0.73
CA SER A 105 -6.76 -9.94 0.37
C SER A 105 -6.06 -8.92 1.28
N ILE A 106 -6.70 -7.80 1.57
CA ILE A 106 -6.18 -6.77 2.50
C ILE A 106 -6.02 -7.35 3.90
N GLU A 107 -7.02 -8.05 4.42
CA GLU A 107 -6.96 -8.65 5.75
C GLU A 107 -5.87 -9.72 5.85
N SER A 108 -5.76 -10.60 4.85
CA SER A 108 -4.69 -11.59 4.77
C SER A 108 -3.29 -10.97 4.72
N ARG A 109 -3.16 -9.78 4.09
CA ARG A 109 -1.90 -9.01 4.08
C ARG A 109 -1.58 -8.48 5.49
N LYS A 110 -2.56 -7.93 6.19
CA LYS A 110 -2.41 -7.45 7.57
C LYS A 110 -2.02 -8.57 8.52
N GLU A 111 -2.70 -9.72 8.45
CA GLU A 111 -2.40 -10.89 9.27
C GLU A 111 -0.99 -11.40 9.04
N ARG A 112 -0.56 -11.52 7.78
CA ARG A 112 0.82 -11.93 7.45
C ARG A 112 1.86 -10.95 7.96
N THR A 113 1.62 -9.65 7.83
CA THR A 113 2.51 -8.61 8.34
C THR A 113 2.61 -8.68 9.86
N LYS A 114 1.46 -8.79 10.54
CA LYS A 114 1.41 -8.94 12.00
C LYS A 114 2.15 -10.20 12.45
N ALA A 115 1.88 -11.36 11.85
CA ALA A 115 2.52 -12.62 12.18
C ALA A 115 4.05 -12.56 11.96
N TYR A 116 4.50 -11.86 10.92
CA TYR A 116 5.92 -11.63 10.68
C TYR A 116 6.58 -10.86 11.84
N PHE A 117 6.00 -9.73 12.26
CA PHE A 117 6.54 -8.94 13.37
C PHE A 117 6.41 -9.63 14.73
N ASP A 118 5.33 -10.35 14.96
CA ASP A 118 5.16 -11.14 16.20
C ASP A 118 6.15 -12.32 16.28
N GLY A 119 6.62 -12.83 15.14
CA GLY A 119 7.61 -13.91 15.05
C GLY A 119 9.08 -13.47 15.07
N LEU A 120 9.37 -12.17 15.06
CA LEU A 120 10.74 -11.67 15.08
C LEU A 120 11.43 -11.97 16.41
N ARG A 121 12.51 -12.79 16.35
CA ARG A 121 13.33 -13.09 17.53
C ARG A 121 14.27 -11.95 17.92
N ASP A 122 14.73 -11.17 16.94
CA ASP A 122 15.56 -9.98 17.12
C ASP A 122 15.00 -8.83 16.28
N PRO A 123 14.17 -7.97 16.89
CA PRO A 123 13.59 -6.81 16.21
C PRO A 123 14.64 -5.78 15.77
N HIS A 124 15.83 -5.79 16.37
CA HIS A 124 16.91 -4.87 16.02
C HIS A 124 17.64 -5.32 14.75
N ALA A 125 17.65 -6.62 14.44
CA ALA A 125 18.23 -7.15 13.21
C ALA A 125 17.53 -6.62 11.94
N PHE A 126 16.24 -6.28 12.05
CA PHE A 126 15.47 -5.69 10.94
C PHE A 126 15.96 -4.29 10.54
N LEU A 127 16.58 -3.55 11.46
CA LEU A 127 17.09 -2.19 11.23
C LEU A 127 18.53 -2.18 10.66
N GLN A 128 19.16 -3.34 10.52
CA GLN A 128 20.48 -3.50 9.92
C GLN A 128 20.42 -3.62 8.39
N HIS A 129 19.52 -2.84 7.73
CA HIS A 129 19.54 -2.77 6.29
C HIS A 129 20.80 -2.02 5.84
N PRO A 130 21.64 -2.58 4.94
CA PRO A 130 22.91 -1.97 4.57
C PRO A 130 22.79 -0.54 3.98
N SER A 131 21.62 -0.17 3.49
CA SER A 131 21.34 1.12 2.86
C SER A 131 20.72 2.16 3.82
N LEU A 132 20.37 1.78 5.05
CA LEU A 132 19.74 2.67 6.04
C LEU A 132 20.52 2.55 7.34
N ASN A 133 21.39 3.54 7.61
CA ASN A 133 21.92 3.71 8.95
C ASN A 133 20.75 4.08 9.88
N GLY A 134 20.34 3.13 10.73
CA GLY A 134 19.17 3.30 11.62
C GLY A 134 19.30 4.50 12.57
N GLU A 135 20.51 4.92 12.92
CA GLU A 135 20.75 6.13 13.71
C GLU A 135 20.46 7.40 12.92
N ASP A 136 20.90 7.47 11.67
CA ASP A 136 20.65 8.63 10.80
C ASP A 136 19.17 8.81 10.52
N TYR A 137 18.46 7.70 10.26
CA TYR A 137 17.00 7.74 10.08
C TYR A 137 16.28 8.28 11.31
N ARG A 138 16.61 7.77 12.50
CA ARG A 138 15.99 8.24 13.76
C ARG A 138 16.27 9.69 14.05
N ARG A 139 17.51 10.15 13.80
CA ARG A 139 17.90 11.55 13.98
C ARG A 139 17.14 12.46 13.02
N VAL A 140 17.03 12.07 11.74
CA VAL A 140 16.25 12.82 10.75
C VAL A 140 14.77 12.83 11.12
N ALA A 141 14.17 11.69 11.46
CA ALA A 141 12.78 11.62 11.86
C ALA A 141 12.49 12.49 13.10
N SER A 142 13.33 12.43 14.13
CA SER A 142 13.20 13.29 15.31
C SER A 142 13.36 14.77 14.96
N SER A 143 14.24 15.15 14.02
CA SER A 143 14.42 16.54 13.63
C SER A 143 13.22 17.19 12.94
N LEU A 144 12.32 16.37 12.39
CA LEU A 144 11.05 16.83 11.81
C LEU A 144 9.99 17.16 12.86
N VAL A 145 10.18 16.71 14.10
CA VAL A 145 9.27 16.99 15.21
C VAL A 145 9.71 18.28 15.91
N PRO A 146 8.81 19.27 16.13
CA PRO A 146 9.13 20.49 16.87
C PRO A 146 9.66 20.23 18.28
N ASP A 147 10.60 21.09 18.74
CA ASP A 147 11.19 20.99 20.08
C ASP A 147 10.20 21.40 21.17
N ARG A 148 9.25 21.00 21.53
CA ARG A 148 8.13 21.25 22.48
C ARG A 148 6.79 21.12 21.78
N CYS A 149 6.41 19.90 21.49
CA CYS A 149 5.03 19.58 21.16
C CYS A 149 4.31 19.06 22.42
N GLY A 150 3.12 19.59 22.70
CA GLY A 150 2.35 19.16 23.89
C GLY A 150 1.98 17.70 23.81
N LYS A 151 1.36 17.25 22.71
CA LYS A 151 0.96 15.86 22.48
C LYS A 151 1.53 15.34 21.16
N LEU A 152 2.09 14.14 21.21
CA LEU A 152 2.67 13.46 20.06
C LEU A 152 2.13 12.04 19.94
N LEU A 153 1.80 11.63 18.72
CA LEU A 153 1.41 10.27 18.41
C LEU A 153 2.46 9.65 17.47
N ASP A 154 3.09 8.57 17.91
CA ASP A 154 3.98 7.73 17.10
C ASP A 154 3.23 6.50 16.61
N MET A 155 2.94 6.46 15.30
CA MET A 155 2.18 5.38 14.66
C MET A 155 3.13 4.38 14.00
N GLY A 156 3.06 3.11 14.42
CA GLY A 156 3.98 2.08 13.98
C GLY A 156 5.32 2.18 14.71
N THR A 157 5.26 2.36 16.03
CA THR A 157 6.44 2.58 16.88
C THR A 157 7.47 1.44 16.85
N GLY A 158 7.05 0.24 16.39
CA GLY A 158 7.89 -0.95 16.37
C GLY A 158 8.47 -1.27 17.75
N SER A 159 9.76 -1.55 17.81
CA SER A 159 10.48 -1.80 19.06
C SER A 159 10.81 -0.53 19.88
N GLY A 160 10.29 0.63 19.48
CA GLY A 160 10.39 1.87 20.24
C GLY A 160 11.73 2.61 20.14
N LEU A 161 12.59 2.30 19.18
CA LEU A 161 13.93 2.90 19.10
C LEU A 161 13.93 4.42 18.84
N LEU A 162 12.82 4.99 18.36
CA LEU A 162 12.65 6.43 18.20
C LEU A 162 12.14 7.10 19.49
N LEU A 163 11.48 6.35 20.38
CA LEU A 163 10.83 6.90 21.57
C LEU A 163 11.74 7.74 22.47
N PRO A 164 13.01 7.35 22.79
CA PRO A 164 13.87 8.19 23.61
C PRO A 164 14.07 9.60 23.05
N LEU A 165 14.17 9.74 21.71
CA LEU A 165 14.33 11.03 21.06
C LEU A 165 13.02 11.83 20.99
N LEU A 166 11.87 11.17 20.96
CA LEU A 166 10.56 11.81 20.96
C LEU A 166 10.12 12.25 22.36
N LEU A 167 10.50 11.51 23.40
CA LEU A 167 10.22 11.84 24.80
C LEU A 167 10.91 13.16 25.25
N GLU A 168 12.05 13.51 24.64
CA GLU A 168 12.70 14.80 24.88
C GLU A 168 11.92 16.00 24.30
N LYS A 169 10.98 15.74 23.38
CA LYS A 169 10.28 16.76 22.60
C LYS A 169 8.80 16.92 22.94
N ALA A 170 8.19 15.94 23.56
CA ALA A 170 6.75 15.91 23.84
C ALA A 170 6.45 15.82 25.33
N ASP A 171 5.42 16.57 25.79
CA ASP A 171 4.94 16.49 27.17
C ASP A 171 4.10 15.22 27.39
N ASP A 172 3.43 14.74 26.33
CA ASP A 172 2.60 13.53 26.34
C ASP A 172 2.83 12.77 25.02
N LEU A 173 3.33 11.55 25.11
CA LEU A 173 3.66 10.72 23.95
C LEU A 173 2.80 9.44 23.98
N ILE A 174 2.04 9.23 22.90
CA ILE A 174 1.30 8.00 22.68
C ILE A 174 2.00 7.23 21.55
N ALA A 175 2.43 6.00 21.82
CA ALA A 175 3.03 5.12 20.84
C ALA A 175 2.10 3.94 20.55
N VAL A 176 1.86 3.63 19.28
CA VAL A 176 0.98 2.54 18.86
C VAL A 176 1.67 1.64 17.83
N ASP A 177 1.39 0.34 17.91
CA ASP A 177 1.82 -0.66 16.93
C ASP A 177 0.77 -1.77 16.82
N ALA A 178 0.71 -2.43 15.67
CA ALA A 178 -0.20 -3.57 15.44
C ALA A 178 0.30 -4.85 16.10
N SER A 179 1.61 -4.99 16.34
CA SER A 179 2.25 -6.14 16.98
C SER A 179 2.37 -5.93 18.48
N VAL A 180 1.80 -6.85 19.26
CA VAL A 180 1.94 -6.86 20.72
C VAL A 180 3.40 -7.06 21.12
N THR A 181 4.12 -7.93 20.42
CA THR A 181 5.56 -8.18 20.64
C THR A 181 6.38 -6.91 20.49
N MET A 182 6.09 -6.09 19.46
CA MET A 182 6.74 -4.80 19.26
C MET A 182 6.45 -3.83 20.41
N LEU A 183 5.18 -3.73 20.85
CA LEU A 183 4.81 -2.86 21.97
C LEU A 183 5.48 -3.29 23.30
N GLU A 184 5.65 -4.59 23.54
CA GLU A 184 6.39 -5.08 24.70
C GLU A 184 7.87 -4.68 24.67
N LEU A 185 8.47 -4.64 23.48
CA LEU A 185 9.84 -4.17 23.31
C LEU A 185 9.92 -2.66 23.45
N ALA A 186 8.99 -1.91 22.85
CA ALA A 186 8.92 -0.46 22.96
C ALA A 186 8.84 0.01 24.42
N ARG A 187 8.07 -0.70 25.28
CA ARG A 187 8.01 -0.43 26.72
C ARG A 187 9.33 -0.61 27.48
N LYS A 188 10.24 -1.41 26.94
CA LYS A 188 11.58 -1.61 27.53
C LYS A 188 12.58 -0.59 27.02
N THR A 189 12.28 0.05 25.89
CA THR A 189 13.16 1.04 25.23
C THR A 189 12.87 2.46 25.70
N ALA A 190 11.60 2.78 26.04
CA ALA A 190 11.15 4.04 26.59
C ALA A 190 11.53 4.16 28.09
#